data_6674d987af1233ad919854594ea4ec52
#
_entry.id   6674d987af1233ad919854594ea4ec52
#
_cell.length_a   1.000
_cell.length_b   1.000
_cell.length_c   1.000
_cell.angle_alpha   90.00
_cell.angle_beta   90.00
_cell.angle_gamma   90.00
#
_symmetry.space_group_name_H-M   'P 1'
#
loop_
_entity.id
_entity.type
_entity.pdbx_description
1 polymer ?
#
loop_
_entity_poly.entity_id
_entity_poly.type
_entity_poly.pdbx_seq_one_letter_code
_entity_poly.pdbx_strand_id
1 'polypeptide(L)'
;MLMLTHTYLLQKVLGAADIKNQDLDIYIYNIAPDLLTIHPNINSDKTHNIKRFAEIPVKYPQSVYVMFHLLVDDLAHFGSICLDYQEAFNPESQGFCYIKGKPLIKSILDLHKIIQNEISYNEAAYRSHLIIEMIYDLVILKEINSLKTISLLVEAINFTFKNKLAEFTSTIGWLYDVQESDVQAVMKDACAYLTKERVERIMNIEGRIRLYSDKFGLKSKDNLFYEGIKKLFIQAKNSLELDEKELFLHQAAKTIKDYGWMPPIT
;
A
#
# COMPACT_ATOMS: atom_id res chain seq x y z
N MET A 1 -2.53 3.03 -1.58
CA MET A 1 -2.03 3.21 -0.17
C MET A 1 -0.92 2.22 0.12
N LEU A 2 -0.17 2.33 1.24
CA LEU A 2 0.88 1.34 1.55
C LEU A 2 0.42 0.29 2.57
N MET A 3 1.21 -0.78 2.71
CA MET A 3 0.86 -1.99 3.49
C MET A 3 0.34 -1.72 4.90
N LEU A 4 0.84 -0.71 5.62
CA LEU A 4 0.38 -0.45 7.00
C LEU A 4 -1.00 0.20 7.03
N THR A 5 -1.29 1.08 6.08
CA THR A 5 -2.64 1.67 5.94
C THR A 5 -3.67 0.59 5.62
N HIS A 6 -3.36 -0.31 4.67
CA HIS A 6 -4.23 -1.44 4.33
C HIS A 6 -4.47 -2.36 5.52
N THR A 7 -3.40 -2.71 6.25
CA THR A 7 -3.51 -3.55 7.46
C THR A 7 -4.38 -2.91 8.53
N TYR A 8 -4.19 -1.62 8.79
CA TYR A 8 -4.98 -0.87 9.76
C TYR A 8 -6.46 -0.77 9.36
N LEU A 9 -6.72 -0.45 8.08
CA LEU A 9 -8.10 -0.28 7.60
C LEU A 9 -8.87 -1.59 7.61
N LEU A 10 -8.23 -2.70 7.22
CA LEU A 10 -8.85 -4.02 7.32
C LEU A 10 -9.18 -4.36 8.78
N GLN A 11 -8.24 -4.15 9.71
CA GLN A 11 -8.48 -4.36 11.14
C GLN A 11 -9.66 -3.52 11.65
N LYS A 12 -9.76 -2.28 11.21
CA LYS A 12 -10.86 -1.36 11.59
C LYS A 12 -12.21 -1.83 11.05
N VAL A 13 -12.24 -2.33 9.82
CA VAL A 13 -13.49 -2.80 9.16
C VAL A 13 -14.00 -4.10 9.76
N LEU A 14 -13.10 -5.02 10.10
CA LEU A 14 -13.47 -6.31 10.71
C LEU A 14 -13.82 -6.19 12.19
N GLY A 15 -13.33 -5.15 12.89
CA GLY A 15 -13.48 -5.03 14.34
C GLY A 15 -12.45 -5.86 15.11
N ALA A 16 -11.93 -5.30 16.20
CA ALA A 16 -10.87 -5.96 17.00
C ALA A 16 -11.33 -7.23 17.73
N ALA A 17 -12.64 -7.43 17.88
CA ALA A 17 -13.23 -8.56 18.61
C ALA A 17 -13.39 -9.83 17.75
N ASP A 18 -13.40 -9.70 16.43
CA ASP A 18 -13.75 -10.80 15.51
C ASP A 18 -12.53 -11.57 14.99
N ILE A 19 -11.32 -11.10 15.27
CA ILE A 19 -10.10 -11.72 14.76
C ILE A 19 -9.60 -12.76 15.75
N LYS A 20 -9.95 -14.01 15.50
CA LYS A 20 -9.30 -15.14 16.14
C LYS A 20 -7.84 -15.22 15.68
N ASN A 21 -6.93 -15.64 16.56
CA ASN A 21 -5.50 -15.86 16.20
C ASN A 21 -5.30 -16.79 14.98
N GLN A 22 -6.35 -17.51 14.57
CA GLN A 22 -6.35 -18.42 13.43
C GLN A 22 -6.44 -17.72 12.06
N ASP A 23 -6.87 -16.46 12.04
CA ASP A 23 -7.19 -15.73 10.80
C ASP A 23 -6.15 -14.64 10.48
N LEU A 24 -4.93 -14.74 11.01
CA LEU A 24 -3.89 -13.73 10.80
C LEU A 24 -3.43 -13.64 9.34
N ASP A 25 -3.56 -14.71 8.55
CA ASP A 25 -3.24 -14.77 7.14
C ASP A 25 -4.06 -13.78 6.28
N ILE A 26 -5.26 -13.39 6.73
CA ILE A 26 -6.10 -12.40 6.03
C ILE A 26 -5.37 -11.07 5.78
N TYR A 27 -4.50 -10.67 6.70
CA TYR A 27 -3.69 -9.45 6.54
C TYR A 27 -2.65 -9.59 5.45
N ILE A 28 -2.14 -10.81 5.21
CA ILE A 28 -1.16 -11.06 4.16
C ILE A 28 -1.83 -11.12 2.80
N TYR A 29 -3.01 -11.71 2.70
CA TYR A 29 -3.83 -11.60 1.49
C TYR A 29 -4.16 -10.13 1.18
N ASN A 30 -4.51 -9.36 2.20
CA ASN A 30 -4.82 -7.94 2.04
C ASN A 30 -3.64 -7.11 1.52
N ILE A 31 -2.41 -7.41 1.92
CA ILE A 31 -1.23 -6.67 1.44
C ILE A 31 -0.53 -7.35 0.26
N ALA A 32 -1.03 -8.48 -0.23
CA ALA A 32 -0.39 -9.24 -1.31
C ALA A 32 -0.11 -8.41 -2.56
N PRO A 33 -0.99 -7.51 -3.05
CA PRO A 33 -0.69 -6.69 -4.21
C PRO A 33 0.62 -5.90 -4.09
N ASP A 34 0.87 -5.30 -2.92
CA ASP A 34 2.10 -4.56 -2.63
C ASP A 34 3.29 -5.49 -2.35
N LEU A 35 3.03 -6.54 -1.54
CA LEU A 35 4.07 -7.44 -1.06
C LEU A 35 4.75 -8.19 -2.21
N LEU A 36 3.99 -8.62 -3.20
CA LEU A 36 4.50 -9.36 -4.35
C LEU A 36 5.48 -8.54 -5.20
N THR A 37 5.38 -7.22 -5.18
CA THR A 37 6.30 -6.33 -5.93
C THR A 37 7.74 -6.33 -5.39
N ILE A 38 8.01 -7.02 -4.29
CA ILE A 38 9.37 -7.30 -3.82
C ILE A 38 10.11 -8.22 -4.82
N HIS A 39 9.37 -9.10 -5.50
CA HIS A 39 9.95 -9.98 -6.51
C HIS A 39 10.24 -9.22 -7.82
N PRO A 40 11.45 -9.36 -8.41
CA PRO A 40 11.85 -8.56 -9.57
C PRO A 40 10.98 -8.78 -10.82
N ASN A 41 10.34 -9.93 -10.92
CA ASN A 41 9.50 -10.29 -12.08
C ASN A 41 8.00 -10.03 -11.86
N ILE A 42 7.60 -9.51 -10.69
CA ILE A 42 6.22 -9.19 -10.37
C ILE A 42 6.10 -7.69 -10.15
N ASN A 43 5.49 -7.00 -11.08
CA ASN A 43 5.29 -5.56 -11.00
C ASN A 43 3.88 -5.20 -10.48
N SER A 44 3.70 -3.94 -10.13
CA SER A 44 2.42 -3.43 -9.63
C SER A 44 1.30 -3.51 -10.66
N ASP A 45 1.59 -3.38 -11.95
CA ASP A 45 0.57 -3.51 -12.99
C ASP A 45 -0.07 -4.89 -12.95
N LYS A 46 0.76 -5.93 -12.77
CA LYS A 46 0.27 -7.31 -12.68
C LYS A 46 -0.59 -7.55 -11.43
N THR A 47 -0.26 -6.92 -10.31
CA THR A 47 -0.94 -7.17 -9.04
C THR A 47 -2.14 -6.26 -8.78
N HIS A 48 -2.20 -5.08 -9.41
CA HIS A 48 -3.30 -4.12 -9.20
C HIS A 48 -4.28 -4.07 -10.37
N ASN A 49 -3.83 -4.43 -11.59
CA ASN A 49 -4.67 -4.36 -12.79
C ASN A 49 -5.40 -5.68 -13.06
N ILE A 50 -6.19 -6.13 -12.08
CA ILE A 50 -7.08 -7.29 -12.19
C ILE A 50 -8.52 -6.89 -11.94
N LYS A 51 -9.45 -7.65 -12.52
CA LYS A 51 -10.89 -7.43 -12.35
C LYS A 51 -11.30 -7.51 -10.88
N ARG A 52 -12.15 -6.57 -10.43
CA ARG A 52 -12.76 -6.62 -9.10
C ARG A 52 -13.87 -7.67 -9.11
N PHE A 53 -13.72 -8.74 -8.33
CA PHE A 53 -14.71 -9.80 -8.30
C PHE A 53 -15.98 -9.38 -7.58
N ALA A 54 -17.12 -9.59 -8.23
CA ALA A 54 -18.41 -9.55 -7.56
C ALA A 54 -18.66 -10.83 -6.73
N GLU A 55 -18.18 -11.97 -7.23
CA GLU A 55 -18.30 -13.26 -6.56
C GLU A 55 -16.92 -13.88 -6.33
N ILE A 56 -16.65 -14.26 -5.09
CA ILE A 56 -15.40 -14.89 -4.70
C ILE A 56 -15.49 -16.40 -4.94
N PRO A 57 -14.53 -17.02 -5.65
CA PRO A 57 -14.54 -18.46 -5.89
C PRO A 57 -14.47 -19.25 -4.57
N VAL A 58 -15.33 -20.25 -4.43
CA VAL A 58 -15.39 -21.12 -3.23
C VAL A 58 -14.05 -21.77 -2.91
N LYS A 59 -13.26 -22.10 -3.93
CA LYS A 59 -11.92 -22.70 -3.76
C LYS A 59 -10.91 -21.74 -3.16
N TYR A 60 -11.07 -20.43 -3.36
CA TYR A 60 -10.11 -19.39 -2.97
C TYR A 60 -10.79 -18.26 -2.18
N PRO A 61 -11.44 -18.58 -1.05
CA PRO A 61 -12.25 -17.60 -0.30
C PRO A 61 -11.40 -16.43 0.21
N GLN A 62 -10.13 -16.65 0.49
CA GLN A 62 -9.23 -15.61 1.00
C GLN A 62 -8.90 -14.52 -0.03
N SER A 63 -9.16 -14.75 -1.33
CA SER A 63 -8.98 -13.71 -2.36
C SER A 63 -9.87 -12.48 -2.14
N VAL A 64 -10.94 -12.59 -1.32
CA VAL A 64 -11.76 -11.43 -0.91
C VAL A 64 -10.92 -10.34 -0.22
N TYR A 65 -9.89 -10.72 0.52
CA TYR A 65 -9.03 -9.74 1.21
C TYR A 65 -8.07 -9.04 0.25
N VAL A 66 -7.67 -9.71 -0.82
CA VAL A 66 -6.97 -9.05 -1.95
C VAL A 66 -7.89 -8.03 -2.62
N MET A 67 -9.17 -8.39 -2.82
CA MET A 67 -10.15 -7.44 -3.36
C MET A 67 -10.32 -6.22 -2.45
N PHE A 68 -10.31 -6.40 -1.14
CA PHE A 68 -10.36 -5.28 -0.20
C PHE A 68 -9.23 -4.28 -0.42
N HIS A 69 -7.99 -4.75 -0.58
CA HIS A 69 -6.85 -3.89 -0.93
C HIS A 69 -7.12 -3.07 -2.19
N LEU A 70 -7.49 -3.75 -3.27
CA LEU A 70 -7.70 -3.11 -4.56
C LEU A 70 -8.83 -2.07 -4.53
N LEU A 71 -9.90 -2.32 -3.77
CA LEU A 71 -11.00 -1.37 -3.57
C LEU A 71 -10.54 -0.13 -2.79
N VAL A 72 -9.67 -0.31 -1.78
CA VAL A 72 -9.07 0.83 -1.05
C VAL A 72 -8.22 1.67 -1.99
N ASP A 73 -7.41 1.03 -2.83
CA ASP A 73 -6.55 1.72 -3.80
C ASP A 73 -7.35 2.45 -4.87
N ASP A 74 -8.43 1.86 -5.36
CA ASP A 74 -9.33 2.54 -6.29
C ASP A 74 -9.84 3.86 -5.70
N LEU A 75 -10.27 3.86 -4.44
CA LEU A 75 -10.73 5.07 -3.76
C LEU A 75 -9.59 6.08 -3.50
N ALA A 76 -8.41 5.58 -3.15
CA ALA A 76 -7.24 6.41 -2.90
C ALA A 76 -6.69 7.06 -4.18
N HIS A 77 -6.74 6.35 -5.32
CA HIS A 77 -6.17 6.80 -6.58
C HIS A 77 -7.20 7.46 -7.50
N PHE A 78 -8.42 6.93 -7.57
CA PHE A 78 -9.43 7.38 -8.54
C PHE A 78 -10.63 8.09 -7.89
N GLY A 79 -10.83 7.92 -6.59
CA GLY A 79 -11.97 8.45 -5.86
C GLY A 79 -13.26 7.63 -6.04
N SER A 80 -13.22 6.60 -6.89
CA SER A 80 -14.33 5.68 -7.15
C SER A 80 -13.80 4.27 -7.41
N ILE A 81 -14.65 3.26 -7.21
CA ILE A 81 -14.30 1.86 -7.47
C ILE A 81 -14.24 1.60 -8.97
N CYS A 82 -13.15 0.98 -9.44
CA CYS A 82 -12.94 0.54 -10.81
C CYS A 82 -13.43 -0.91 -10.95
N LEU A 83 -14.49 -1.14 -11.76
CA LEU A 83 -15.14 -2.46 -11.81
C LEU A 83 -14.31 -3.52 -12.52
N ASP A 84 -13.73 -3.18 -13.66
CA ASP A 84 -13.10 -4.17 -14.53
C ASP A 84 -11.59 -4.32 -14.27
N TYR A 85 -10.88 -3.24 -14.18
CA TYR A 85 -9.44 -3.18 -13.89
C TYR A 85 -9.07 -1.73 -13.54
N GLN A 86 -7.88 -1.55 -13.00
CA GLN A 86 -7.38 -0.23 -12.67
C GLN A 86 -7.29 0.64 -13.93
N GLU A 87 -7.85 1.85 -13.87
CA GLU A 87 -7.71 2.81 -14.96
C GLU A 87 -6.23 3.19 -15.17
N ALA A 88 -5.89 3.56 -16.39
CA ALA A 88 -4.58 4.11 -16.68
C ALA A 88 -4.34 5.36 -15.82
N PHE A 89 -3.08 5.58 -15.43
CA PHE A 89 -2.68 6.74 -14.66
C PHE A 89 -3.22 8.03 -15.26
N ASN A 90 -3.92 8.80 -14.46
CA ASN A 90 -4.47 10.11 -14.81
C ASN A 90 -4.07 11.15 -13.76
N PRO A 91 -3.23 12.15 -14.09
CA PRO A 91 -2.82 13.20 -13.16
C PRO A 91 -3.97 14.10 -12.66
N GLU A 92 -5.10 14.10 -13.36
CA GLU A 92 -6.33 14.82 -12.96
C GLU A 92 -7.30 13.95 -12.15
N SER A 93 -6.84 12.80 -11.68
CA SER A 93 -7.62 11.89 -10.84
C SER A 93 -8.18 12.59 -9.60
N GLN A 94 -9.39 12.21 -9.22
CA GLN A 94 -10.10 12.69 -8.04
C GLN A 94 -9.82 11.83 -6.78
N GLY A 95 -8.88 10.88 -6.86
CA GLY A 95 -8.47 10.09 -5.71
C GLY A 95 -7.73 10.93 -4.67
N PHE A 96 -7.94 10.58 -3.41
CA PHE A 96 -7.38 11.30 -2.26
C PHE A 96 -5.88 11.58 -2.40
N CYS A 97 -5.10 10.57 -2.79
CA CYS A 97 -3.64 10.70 -2.88
C CYS A 97 -3.19 11.65 -3.99
N TYR A 98 -3.92 11.70 -5.12
CA TYR A 98 -3.62 12.63 -6.22
C TYR A 98 -4.05 14.05 -5.88
N ILE A 99 -5.22 14.24 -5.29
CA ILE A 99 -5.68 15.58 -4.84
C ILE A 99 -4.67 16.17 -3.86
N LYS A 100 -4.26 15.39 -2.85
CA LYS A 100 -3.30 15.83 -1.84
C LYS A 100 -1.87 15.96 -2.37
N GLY A 101 -1.51 15.19 -3.39
CA GLY A 101 -0.20 15.24 -4.05
C GLY A 101 -0.06 16.40 -5.05
N LYS A 102 -1.15 16.87 -5.64
CA LYS A 102 -1.14 17.90 -6.70
C LYS A 102 -0.29 19.15 -6.36
N PRO A 103 -0.32 19.71 -5.14
CA PRO A 103 0.52 20.85 -4.76
C PRO A 103 2.03 20.56 -4.76
N LEU A 104 2.44 19.28 -4.71
CA LEU A 104 3.86 18.89 -4.70
C LEU A 104 4.46 18.80 -6.10
N ILE A 105 3.66 18.67 -7.16
CA ILE A 105 4.10 18.33 -8.52
C ILE A 105 5.15 19.35 -9.02
N LYS A 106 4.87 20.63 -8.88
CA LYS A 106 5.82 21.68 -9.31
C LYS A 106 7.15 21.57 -8.60
N SER A 107 7.13 21.40 -7.28
CA SER A 107 8.35 21.29 -6.47
C SER A 107 9.16 20.03 -6.81
N ILE A 108 8.49 18.94 -7.20
CA ILE A 108 9.13 17.70 -7.68
C ILE A 108 9.82 17.97 -9.02
N LEU A 109 9.14 18.62 -9.98
CA LEU A 109 9.72 18.99 -11.27
C LEU A 109 10.95 19.89 -11.11
N ASP A 110 10.85 20.92 -10.27
CA ASP A 110 11.94 21.86 -10.02
C ASP A 110 13.15 21.15 -9.37
N LEU A 111 12.92 20.25 -8.44
CA LEU A 111 13.97 19.44 -7.82
C LEU A 111 14.67 18.54 -8.84
N HIS A 112 13.92 17.91 -9.74
CA HIS A 112 14.48 17.04 -10.78
C HIS A 112 15.31 17.81 -11.82
N LYS A 113 14.97 19.07 -12.11
CA LYS A 113 15.81 19.94 -12.95
C LYS A 113 17.16 20.24 -12.28
N ILE A 114 17.18 20.48 -10.97
CA ILE A 114 18.42 20.75 -10.22
C ILE A 114 19.42 19.61 -10.34
N ILE A 115 18.94 18.35 -10.31
CA ILE A 115 19.80 17.16 -10.41
C ILE A 115 20.02 16.71 -11.85
N GLN A 116 19.64 17.50 -12.84
CA GLN A 116 19.77 17.20 -14.27
C GLN A 116 19.14 15.85 -14.68
N ASN A 117 18.06 15.47 -14.02
CA ASN A 117 17.27 14.27 -14.29
C ASN A 117 15.80 14.67 -14.53
N GLU A 118 15.55 15.36 -15.65
CA GLU A 118 14.22 15.85 -15.98
C GLU A 118 13.22 14.72 -16.11
N ILE A 119 12.04 14.92 -15.54
CA ILE A 119 10.91 13.99 -15.59
C ILE A 119 9.67 14.69 -16.17
N SER A 120 8.75 13.92 -16.71
CA SER A 120 7.48 14.43 -17.22
C SER A 120 6.55 14.89 -16.09
N TYR A 121 5.53 15.68 -16.45
CA TYR A 121 4.46 16.06 -15.52
C TYR A 121 3.74 14.83 -14.95
N ASN A 122 3.45 13.84 -15.78
CA ASN A 122 2.80 12.60 -15.36
C ASN A 122 3.66 11.82 -14.35
N GLU A 123 4.96 11.74 -14.59
CA GLU A 123 5.89 11.11 -13.65
C GLU A 123 5.96 11.90 -12.33
N ALA A 124 5.97 13.21 -12.36
CA ALA A 124 5.96 14.03 -11.16
C ALA A 124 4.65 13.89 -10.37
N ALA A 125 3.51 13.79 -11.06
CA ALA A 125 2.22 13.51 -10.44
C ALA A 125 2.19 12.10 -9.83
N TYR A 126 2.69 11.08 -10.53
CA TYR A 126 2.85 9.73 -9.99
C TYR A 126 3.73 9.73 -8.73
N ARG A 127 4.84 10.45 -8.73
CA ARG A 127 5.73 10.55 -7.56
C ARG A 127 5.08 11.30 -6.40
N SER A 128 4.28 12.32 -6.69
CA SER A 128 3.61 13.11 -5.65
C SER A 128 2.60 12.28 -4.85
N HIS A 129 1.78 11.44 -5.52
CA HIS A 129 0.83 10.59 -4.80
C HIS A 129 1.53 9.56 -3.92
N LEU A 130 2.65 8.98 -4.37
CA LEU A 130 3.45 8.06 -3.56
C LEU A 130 4.03 8.72 -2.30
N ILE A 131 4.43 9.99 -2.38
CA ILE A 131 4.85 10.75 -1.19
C ILE A 131 3.69 10.85 -0.21
N ILE A 132 2.47 11.13 -0.69
CA ILE A 132 1.28 11.18 0.15
C ILE A 132 1.02 9.83 0.83
N GLU A 133 1.08 8.72 0.10
CA GLU A 133 0.90 7.37 0.66
C GLU A 133 1.94 7.04 1.73
N MET A 134 3.22 7.36 1.46
CA MET A 134 4.31 7.15 2.40
C MET A 134 4.12 7.95 3.69
N ILE A 135 3.66 9.19 3.57
CA ILE A 135 3.37 10.06 4.73
C ILE A 135 2.12 9.56 5.46
N TYR A 136 1.11 9.10 4.73
CA TYR A 136 -0.13 8.60 5.31
C TYR A 136 0.14 7.41 6.25
N ASP A 137 0.97 6.46 5.84
CA ASP A 137 1.43 5.36 6.70
C ASP A 137 2.10 5.86 8.00
N LEU A 138 2.95 6.92 7.90
CA LEU A 138 3.60 7.50 9.08
C LEU A 138 2.58 8.10 10.06
N VAL A 139 1.58 8.76 9.51
CA VAL A 139 0.53 9.42 10.31
C VAL A 139 -0.31 8.39 11.03
N ILE A 140 -0.77 7.34 10.32
CA ILE A 140 -1.55 6.26 10.93
C ILE A 140 -0.81 5.68 12.13
N LEU A 141 0.47 5.40 11.99
CA LEU A 141 1.23 4.81 13.08
C LEU A 141 1.44 5.74 14.26
N LYS A 142 1.73 7.01 14.02
CA LYS A 142 2.07 7.95 15.09
C LYS A 142 0.86 8.55 15.79
N GLU A 143 -0.19 8.84 15.04
CA GLU A 143 -1.32 9.63 15.52
C GLU A 143 -2.54 8.78 15.86
N ILE A 144 -2.73 7.66 15.17
CA ILE A 144 -3.96 6.86 15.27
C ILE A 144 -3.77 5.53 16.00
N ASN A 145 -2.73 4.74 15.69
CA ASN A 145 -2.64 3.36 16.17
C ASN A 145 -1.29 2.96 16.79
N SER A 146 -0.37 3.87 16.99
CA SER A 146 0.96 3.56 17.51
C SER A 146 1.56 2.28 16.84
N LEU A 147 2.31 1.45 17.55
CA LEU A 147 3.03 0.29 16.97
C LEU A 147 2.20 -1.00 16.81
N LYS A 148 0.90 -1.00 17.14
CA LYS A 148 0.07 -2.22 17.09
C LYS A 148 -0.06 -2.80 15.68
N THR A 149 -0.25 -1.94 14.67
CA THR A 149 -0.35 -2.36 13.28
C THR A 149 0.95 -3.00 12.76
N ILE A 150 2.11 -2.49 13.19
CA ILE A 150 3.40 -3.11 12.83
C ILE A 150 3.51 -4.51 13.42
N SER A 151 3.21 -4.68 14.71
CA SER A 151 3.24 -5.98 15.36
C SER A 151 2.30 -6.96 14.68
N LEU A 152 1.07 -6.53 14.40
CA LEU A 152 0.08 -7.34 13.69
C LEU A 152 0.58 -7.80 12.32
N LEU A 153 1.13 -6.89 11.52
CA LEU A 153 1.67 -7.21 10.20
C LEU A 153 2.80 -8.24 10.27
N VAL A 154 3.76 -8.04 11.18
CA VAL A 154 4.89 -8.97 11.36
C VAL A 154 4.43 -10.33 11.86
N GLU A 155 3.49 -10.38 12.79
CA GLU A 155 2.89 -11.62 13.28
C GLU A 155 2.14 -12.35 12.16
N ALA A 156 1.38 -11.63 11.34
CA ALA A 156 0.66 -12.19 10.22
C ALA A 156 1.60 -12.79 9.15
N ILE A 157 2.70 -12.12 8.81
CA ILE A 157 3.71 -12.64 7.88
C ILE A 157 4.28 -13.97 8.42
N ASN A 158 4.71 -13.98 9.67
CA ASN A 158 5.29 -15.17 10.28
C ASN A 158 4.29 -16.32 10.42
N PHE A 159 3.05 -16.01 10.79
CA PHE A 159 1.97 -16.99 10.90
C PHE A 159 1.67 -17.62 9.54
N THR A 160 1.47 -16.80 8.49
CA THR A 160 1.17 -17.29 7.15
C THR A 160 2.30 -18.14 6.60
N PHE A 161 3.55 -17.69 6.74
CA PHE A 161 4.71 -18.45 6.30
C PHE A 161 4.83 -19.82 6.97
N LYS A 162 4.56 -19.90 8.27
CA LYS A 162 4.69 -21.16 9.04
C LYS A 162 3.51 -22.12 8.87
N ASN A 163 2.30 -21.59 8.73
CA ASN A 163 1.08 -22.39 8.89
C ASN A 163 0.18 -22.44 7.66
N LYS A 164 0.28 -21.45 6.75
CA LYS A 164 -0.64 -21.24 5.64
C LYS A 164 0.05 -21.03 4.28
N LEU A 165 1.36 -21.29 4.20
CA LEU A 165 2.15 -20.98 3.00
C LEU A 165 1.59 -21.64 1.73
N ALA A 166 1.25 -22.93 1.78
CA ALA A 166 0.74 -23.67 0.62
C ALA A 166 -0.61 -23.12 0.14
N GLU A 167 -1.52 -22.78 1.07
CA GLU A 167 -2.82 -22.19 0.77
C GLU A 167 -2.65 -20.78 0.16
N PHE A 168 -1.78 -19.97 0.77
CA PHE A 168 -1.46 -18.63 0.30
C PHE A 168 -0.87 -18.67 -1.11
N THR A 169 0.17 -19.49 -1.36
CA THR A 169 0.84 -19.56 -2.67
C THR A 169 -0.09 -20.08 -3.77
N SER A 170 -0.95 -21.05 -3.46
CA SER A 170 -1.93 -21.56 -4.40
C SER A 170 -2.99 -20.50 -4.77
N THR A 171 -3.50 -19.78 -3.78
CA THR A 171 -4.48 -18.71 -3.99
C THR A 171 -3.89 -17.57 -4.83
N ILE A 172 -2.69 -17.10 -4.46
CA ILE A 172 -2.01 -15.99 -5.14
C ILE A 172 -1.54 -16.42 -6.53
N GLY A 173 -1.01 -17.64 -6.67
CA GLY A 173 -0.62 -18.20 -7.95
C GLY A 173 -1.79 -18.25 -8.95
N TRP A 174 -2.95 -18.71 -8.48
CA TRP A 174 -4.17 -18.69 -9.28
C TRP A 174 -4.63 -17.26 -9.61
N LEU A 175 -4.63 -16.36 -8.63
CA LEU A 175 -5.20 -15.00 -8.79
C LEU A 175 -4.43 -14.18 -9.81
N TYR A 176 -3.10 -14.26 -9.79
CA TYR A 176 -2.21 -13.42 -10.59
C TYR A 176 -1.54 -14.14 -11.75
N ASP A 177 -1.83 -15.43 -11.94
CA ASP A 177 -1.13 -16.28 -12.92
C ASP A 177 0.40 -16.16 -12.77
N VAL A 178 0.88 -16.43 -11.55
CA VAL A 178 2.31 -16.47 -11.19
C VAL A 178 2.69 -17.82 -10.62
N GLN A 179 3.97 -18.18 -10.73
CA GLN A 179 4.45 -19.43 -10.18
C GLN A 179 4.38 -19.42 -8.65
N GLU A 180 3.89 -20.50 -8.05
CA GLU A 180 3.84 -20.63 -6.58
C GLU A 180 5.22 -20.54 -5.95
N SER A 181 6.28 -20.98 -6.66
CA SER A 181 7.68 -20.84 -6.22
C SER A 181 8.11 -19.37 -6.04
N ASP A 182 7.64 -18.49 -6.93
CA ASP A 182 7.96 -17.05 -6.85
C ASP A 182 7.25 -16.43 -5.64
N VAL A 183 5.99 -16.82 -5.40
CA VAL A 183 5.25 -16.40 -4.21
C VAL A 183 5.91 -16.91 -2.93
N GLN A 184 6.41 -18.15 -2.92
CA GLN A 184 7.18 -18.68 -1.80
C GLN A 184 8.47 -17.89 -1.53
N ALA A 185 9.18 -17.51 -2.60
CA ALA A 185 10.39 -16.69 -2.49
C ALA A 185 10.07 -15.33 -1.86
N VAL A 186 8.98 -14.66 -2.31
CA VAL A 186 8.50 -13.40 -1.71
C VAL A 186 8.22 -13.59 -0.22
N MET A 187 7.51 -14.63 0.17
CA MET A 187 7.16 -14.87 1.58
C MET A 187 8.40 -15.13 2.44
N LYS A 188 9.38 -15.86 1.91
CA LYS A 188 10.66 -16.08 2.59
C LYS A 188 11.41 -14.77 2.79
N ASP A 189 11.46 -13.93 1.77
CA ASP A 189 12.12 -12.62 1.84
C ASP A 189 11.35 -11.68 2.78
N ALA A 190 10.02 -11.69 2.75
CA ALA A 190 9.20 -10.93 3.68
C ALA A 190 9.49 -11.29 5.14
N CYS A 191 9.56 -12.57 5.48
CA CYS A 191 9.93 -13.02 6.83
C CYS A 191 11.34 -12.58 7.24
N ALA A 192 12.29 -12.60 6.30
CA ALA A 192 13.68 -12.21 6.57
C ALA A 192 13.83 -10.69 6.75
N TYR A 193 13.07 -9.90 6.00
CA TYR A 193 13.29 -8.46 5.87
C TYR A 193 12.24 -7.59 6.57
N LEU A 194 11.00 -8.04 6.74
CA LEU A 194 9.94 -7.26 7.40
C LEU A 194 9.87 -7.61 8.90
N THR A 195 11.00 -7.48 9.60
CA THR A 195 11.03 -7.59 11.06
C THR A 195 10.49 -6.32 11.71
N LYS A 196 10.01 -6.45 12.96
CA LYS A 196 9.47 -5.30 13.71
C LYS A 196 10.48 -4.15 13.78
N GLU A 197 11.73 -4.44 14.15
CA GLU A 197 12.81 -3.44 14.30
C GLU A 197 13.11 -2.75 12.96
N ARG A 198 13.07 -3.49 11.84
CA ARG A 198 13.33 -2.92 10.52
C ARG A 198 12.16 -2.03 10.07
N VAL A 199 10.93 -2.49 10.26
CA VAL A 199 9.73 -1.68 9.92
C VAL A 199 9.70 -0.42 10.77
N GLU A 200 9.90 -0.50 12.09
CA GLU A 200 9.96 0.67 12.97
C GLU A 200 11.05 1.67 12.56
N ARG A 201 12.22 1.17 12.15
CA ARG A 201 13.34 2.01 11.70
C ARG A 201 13.05 2.81 10.44
N ILE A 202 12.23 2.28 9.53
CA ILE A 202 11.84 3.00 8.30
C ILE A 202 10.59 3.86 8.50
N MET A 203 9.96 3.81 9.67
CA MET A 203 8.75 4.57 10.00
C MET A 203 9.07 5.96 10.56
N ASN A 204 9.89 6.69 9.82
CA ASN A 204 10.16 8.11 10.01
C ASN A 204 10.45 8.77 8.64
N ILE A 205 10.56 10.09 8.61
CA ILE A 205 10.76 10.82 7.35
C ILE A 205 12.03 10.37 6.62
N GLU A 206 13.13 10.18 7.31
CA GLU A 206 14.40 9.74 6.73
C GLU A 206 14.29 8.34 6.10
N GLY A 207 13.62 7.42 6.78
CA GLY A 207 13.32 6.08 6.26
C GLY A 207 12.44 6.12 5.00
N ARG A 208 11.44 6.99 4.98
CA ARG A 208 10.58 7.16 3.81
C ARG A 208 11.30 7.81 2.63
N ILE A 209 12.18 8.78 2.88
CA ILE A 209 13.04 9.36 1.84
C ILE A 209 13.93 8.28 1.22
N ARG A 210 14.50 7.38 2.02
CA ARG A 210 15.29 6.26 1.49
C ARG A 210 14.47 5.35 0.61
N LEU A 211 13.28 4.91 1.07
CA LEU A 211 12.38 4.07 0.26
C LEU A 211 12.01 4.74 -1.06
N TYR A 212 11.69 6.03 -1.03
CA TYR A 212 11.41 6.81 -2.22
C TYR A 212 12.62 6.86 -3.16
N SER A 213 13.80 7.14 -2.62
CA SER A 213 15.03 7.22 -3.39
C SER A 213 15.39 5.88 -4.02
N ASP A 214 15.27 4.79 -3.28
CA ASP A 214 15.53 3.43 -3.77
C ASP A 214 14.55 3.05 -4.89
N LYS A 215 13.26 3.34 -4.73
CA LYS A 215 12.23 3.06 -5.73
C LYS A 215 12.50 3.73 -7.07
N PHE A 216 13.01 4.94 -7.05
CA PHE A 216 13.27 5.73 -8.28
C PHE A 216 14.74 5.75 -8.69
N GLY A 217 15.59 4.94 -8.08
CA GLY A 217 17.03 4.88 -8.41
C GLY A 217 17.78 6.18 -8.16
N LEU A 218 17.29 7.01 -7.25
CA LEU A 218 17.84 8.33 -6.96
C LEU A 218 19.03 8.21 -6.01
N LYS A 219 20.18 7.90 -6.55
CA LYS A 219 21.45 7.79 -5.79
C LYS A 219 22.15 9.14 -5.69
N SER A 220 21.49 10.15 -5.21
CA SER A 220 22.14 11.45 -5.04
C SER A 220 22.96 11.46 -3.75
N LYS A 221 24.28 11.61 -3.90
CA LYS A 221 25.19 12.04 -2.82
C LYS A 221 25.09 13.56 -2.60
N ASP A 222 24.26 14.23 -3.39
CA ASP A 222 24.08 15.67 -3.34
C ASP A 222 23.15 16.02 -2.16
N ASN A 223 23.71 16.75 -1.21
CA ASN A 223 23.01 17.23 -0.04
C ASN A 223 21.81 18.12 -0.41
N LEU A 224 21.92 18.87 -1.50
CA LEU A 224 20.85 19.75 -1.99
C LEU A 224 19.60 18.95 -2.42
N PHE A 225 19.81 17.83 -3.11
CA PHE A 225 18.72 16.93 -3.52
C PHE A 225 18.04 16.27 -2.32
N TYR A 226 18.84 15.76 -1.37
CA TYR A 226 18.29 15.17 -0.15
C TYR A 226 17.44 16.17 0.65
N GLU A 227 17.94 17.38 0.84
CA GLU A 227 17.20 18.43 1.53
C GLU A 227 15.93 18.86 0.76
N GLY A 228 15.99 18.85 -0.57
CA GLY A 228 14.82 19.09 -1.43
C GLY A 228 13.73 18.04 -1.22
N ILE A 229 14.06 16.75 -1.28
CA ILE A 229 13.12 15.66 -1.01
C ILE A 229 12.57 15.77 0.42
N LYS A 230 13.44 16.04 1.40
CA LYS A 230 13.02 16.20 2.80
C LYS A 230 11.98 17.30 2.97
N LYS A 231 12.15 18.43 2.29
CA LYS A 231 11.15 19.51 2.26
C LYS A 231 9.81 19.05 1.67
N LEU A 232 9.83 18.27 0.59
CA LEU A 232 8.61 17.71 -0.02
C LEU A 232 7.86 16.79 0.97
N PHE A 233 8.56 15.91 1.67
CA PHE A 233 7.96 15.04 2.68
C PHE A 233 7.38 15.82 3.87
N ILE A 234 8.07 16.89 4.32
CA ILE A 234 7.56 17.77 5.38
C ILE A 234 6.32 18.53 4.90
N GLN A 235 6.35 19.06 3.67
CA GLN A 235 5.21 19.75 3.06
C GLN A 235 4.00 18.81 2.96
N ALA A 236 4.20 17.59 2.45
CA ALA A 236 3.17 16.56 2.37
C ALA A 236 2.58 16.24 3.77
N LYS A 237 3.44 16.08 4.77
CA LYS A 237 2.98 15.83 6.13
C LYS A 237 2.10 16.95 6.67
N ASN A 238 2.52 18.20 6.44
CA ASN A 238 1.78 19.38 6.91
C ASN A 238 0.48 19.64 6.14
N SER A 239 0.34 19.10 4.92
CA SER A 239 -0.89 19.20 4.12
C SER A 239 -1.96 18.18 4.49
N LEU A 240 -1.61 17.16 5.29
CA LEU A 240 -2.52 16.14 5.75
C LEU A 240 -3.05 16.48 7.15
N GLU A 241 -4.20 17.13 7.22
CA GLU A 241 -4.88 17.41 8.48
C GLU A 241 -5.46 16.12 9.09
N LEU A 242 -5.53 16.05 10.43
CA LEU A 242 -5.97 14.85 11.14
C LEU A 242 -7.40 14.45 10.74
N ASP A 243 -8.32 15.41 10.75
CA ASP A 243 -9.73 15.16 10.42
C ASP A 243 -9.94 14.63 9.01
N GLU A 244 -9.17 15.12 8.03
CA GLU A 244 -9.24 14.63 6.64
C GLU A 244 -8.76 13.19 6.50
N LYS A 245 -7.75 12.78 7.27
CA LYS A 245 -7.20 11.42 7.26
C LYS A 245 -8.21 10.44 7.83
N GLU A 246 -8.80 10.77 8.96
CA GLU A 246 -9.85 9.95 9.57
C GLU A 246 -11.10 9.90 8.69
N LEU A 247 -11.46 11.03 8.08
CA LEU A 247 -12.58 11.11 7.15
C LEU A 247 -12.37 10.19 5.95
N PHE A 248 -11.18 10.21 5.32
CA PHE A 248 -10.87 9.32 4.20
C PHE A 248 -11.00 7.85 4.61
N LEU A 249 -10.41 7.43 5.74
CA LEU A 249 -10.51 6.05 6.21
C LEU A 249 -11.97 5.63 6.49
N HIS A 250 -12.75 6.52 7.07
CA HIS A 250 -14.16 6.26 7.35
C HIS A 250 -14.98 6.13 6.06
N GLN A 251 -14.77 7.05 5.12
CA GLN A 251 -15.45 7.04 3.82
C GLN A 251 -15.06 5.81 3.00
N ALA A 252 -13.78 5.44 2.94
CA ALA A 252 -13.31 4.26 2.25
C ALA A 252 -13.96 2.99 2.83
N ALA A 253 -13.92 2.82 4.17
CA ALA A 253 -14.56 1.70 4.83
C ALA A 253 -16.07 1.61 4.54
N LYS A 254 -16.77 2.74 4.56
CA LYS A 254 -18.19 2.81 4.25
C LYS A 254 -18.47 2.46 2.79
N THR A 255 -17.77 3.10 1.85
CA THR A 255 -17.96 2.88 0.41
C THR A 255 -17.73 1.41 0.03
N ILE A 256 -16.69 0.78 0.60
CA ILE A 256 -16.38 -0.64 0.34
C ILE A 256 -17.51 -1.55 0.86
N LYS A 257 -18.06 -1.26 2.04
CA LYS A 257 -19.24 -1.98 2.56
C LYS A 257 -20.48 -1.77 1.71
N ASP A 258 -20.74 -0.53 1.31
CA ASP A 258 -21.90 -0.17 0.46
C ASP A 258 -21.77 -0.80 -0.94
N TYR A 259 -20.57 -1.04 -1.43
CA TYR A 259 -20.28 -1.79 -2.66
C TYR A 259 -20.60 -3.28 -2.53
N GLY A 260 -20.79 -3.79 -1.31
CA GLY A 260 -21.14 -5.18 -1.04
C GLY A 260 -19.96 -6.09 -0.69
N TRP A 261 -18.78 -5.52 -0.40
CA TRP A 261 -17.67 -6.31 0.10
C TRP A 261 -17.99 -6.86 1.50
N MET A 262 -17.88 -8.18 1.64
CA MET A 262 -18.04 -8.89 2.91
C MET A 262 -16.94 -9.93 3.07
N PRO A 263 -16.40 -10.09 4.30
CA PRO A 263 -15.51 -11.20 4.58
C PRO A 263 -16.26 -12.52 4.41
N PRO A 264 -15.56 -13.64 4.11
CA PRO A 264 -16.19 -14.96 4.06
C PRO A 264 -16.87 -15.26 5.40
N ILE A 265 -18.07 -15.81 5.35
CA ILE A 265 -18.74 -16.33 6.55
C ILE A 265 -17.95 -17.59 6.97
N THR A 266 -17.21 -17.49 8.08
CA THR A 266 -16.47 -18.59 8.69
C THR A 266 -17.38 -19.56 9.44
#